data_b8e26f7f5e9f64006a2d580bc9385efb
#
_entry.id   b8e26f7f5e9f64006a2d580bc9385efb
#
_cell.length_a   1.000
_cell.length_b   1.000
_cell.length_c   1.000
_cell.angle_alpha   90.00
_cell.angle_beta   90.00
_cell.angle_gamma   90.00
#
_symmetry.space_group_name_H-M   'P 1'
#
loop_
_entity.id
_entity.type
_entity.pdbx_description
1 polymer ?
#
loop_
_entity_poly.entity_id
_entity_poly.type
_entity_poly.pdbx_seq_one_letter_code
_entity_poly.pdbx_strand_id
1 'polypeptide(L)'
;MASPTGVPAASAAATPIPVHSGDFLDEVWTGTAQTGARFERGHFERCRFVRCVLTEAQFRGARFSDCVFDGCELSGLGVAGSSFTGVRFLNCRMMGVTWTAADRLTFAASFECCNLDSSMFGGMRLQKFSFAECKLRSVDFTGCDLTNARFTRSDLGGALVRRATLTGADFASAEQFRLDTRTNKTGKTKINLDTVAALMTDLGVLVPDLDALTGR
;
A
#
# COMPACT_ATOMS: atom_id res chain seq x y z
N MET A 1 49.05 -4.98 -29.56
CA MET A 1 47.57 -4.80 -29.47
C MET A 1 47.18 -5.03 -28.02
N ALA A 2 47.02 -3.97 -27.27
CA ALA A 2 46.66 -4.03 -25.86
C ALA A 2 45.13 -3.85 -25.69
N SER A 3 44.49 -4.83 -25.07
CA SER A 3 43.10 -4.75 -24.67
C SER A 3 42.91 -3.79 -23.47
N PRO A 4 41.98 -2.87 -23.49
CA PRO A 4 41.66 -2.09 -22.28
C PRO A 4 40.77 -2.92 -21.37
N THR A 5 41.31 -3.37 -20.25
CA THR A 5 40.58 -3.87 -19.11
C THR A 5 39.83 -2.68 -18.45
N GLY A 6 38.57 -2.51 -18.83
CA GLY A 6 37.66 -1.61 -18.11
C GLY A 6 37.35 -2.19 -16.73
N VAL A 7 37.98 -1.64 -15.72
CA VAL A 7 37.58 -1.83 -14.32
C VAL A 7 36.18 -1.21 -14.17
N PRO A 8 35.17 -1.95 -13.69
CA PRO A 8 33.87 -1.33 -13.39
C PRO A 8 34.09 -0.32 -12.27
N ALA A 9 33.60 0.91 -12.49
CA ALA A 9 33.65 1.96 -11.50
C ALA A 9 33.06 1.45 -10.19
N ALA A 10 33.83 1.62 -9.11
CA ALA A 10 33.38 1.35 -7.75
C ALA A 10 32.04 2.06 -7.52
N SER A 11 31.01 1.30 -7.17
CA SER A 11 29.71 1.85 -6.75
C SER A 11 29.99 2.87 -5.65
N ALA A 12 29.69 4.14 -5.91
CA ALA A 12 29.73 5.15 -4.87
C ALA A 12 28.89 4.65 -3.67
N ALA A 13 29.49 4.64 -2.48
CA ALA A 13 28.77 4.19 -1.29
C ALA A 13 27.49 4.99 -1.14
N ALA A 14 26.37 4.29 -0.98
CA ALA A 14 25.05 4.95 -0.86
C ALA A 14 25.06 5.88 0.37
N THR A 15 24.68 7.13 0.17
CA THR A 15 24.60 8.10 1.27
C THR A 15 23.52 7.66 2.26
N PRO A 16 23.82 7.56 3.56
CA PRO A 16 22.83 7.17 4.55
C PRO A 16 21.74 8.24 4.69
N ILE A 17 20.50 7.81 4.89
CA ILE A 17 19.40 8.67 5.27
C ILE A 17 19.64 9.12 6.71
N PRO A 18 19.60 10.42 7.03
CA PRO A 18 19.80 10.89 8.39
C PRO A 18 18.75 10.34 9.38
N VAL A 19 19.19 9.80 10.50
CA VAL A 19 18.33 9.18 11.53
C VAL A 19 17.97 10.12 12.68
N HIS A 20 18.45 11.35 12.65
CA HIS A 20 18.15 12.40 13.64
C HIS A 20 16.98 13.28 13.18
N SER A 21 16.42 14.06 14.12
CA SER A 21 15.47 15.12 13.79
C SER A 21 16.12 16.18 12.90
N GLY A 22 15.41 16.62 11.87
CA GLY A 22 15.88 17.63 10.94
C GLY A 22 14.88 17.84 9.81
N ASP A 23 15.10 18.93 9.07
CA ASP A 23 14.32 19.25 7.87
C ASP A 23 15.12 18.85 6.63
N PHE A 24 14.54 18.00 5.81
CA PHE A 24 15.13 17.48 4.58
C PHE A 24 14.24 17.86 3.40
N LEU A 25 14.77 18.63 2.49
CA LEU A 25 14.05 19.23 1.39
C LEU A 25 14.66 18.80 0.06
N ASP A 26 13.84 18.29 -0.87
CA ASP A 26 14.25 17.92 -2.22
C ASP A 26 15.40 16.88 -2.28
N GLU A 27 15.65 16.14 -1.19
CA GLU A 27 16.73 15.17 -1.08
C GLU A 27 16.41 13.85 -1.81
N VAL A 28 17.48 13.19 -2.30
CA VAL A 28 17.38 11.90 -2.98
C VAL A 28 18.33 10.88 -2.37
N TRP A 29 17.79 9.80 -1.83
CA TRP A 29 18.58 8.65 -1.35
C TRP A 29 18.35 7.45 -2.25
N THR A 30 19.43 6.85 -2.70
CA THR A 30 19.39 5.71 -3.63
C THR A 30 20.19 4.54 -3.10
N GLY A 31 19.58 3.36 -3.06
CA GLY A 31 20.24 2.11 -2.70
C GLY A 31 20.73 2.02 -1.24
N THR A 32 20.28 2.93 -0.39
CA THR A 32 20.67 2.97 1.02
C THR A 32 20.05 1.81 1.80
N ALA A 33 20.86 1.10 2.59
CA ALA A 33 20.42 0.00 3.44
C ALA A 33 20.53 0.40 4.92
N GLN A 34 19.39 0.52 5.60
CA GLN A 34 19.29 0.91 7.01
C GLN A 34 18.18 0.13 7.71
N THR A 35 18.29 -1.20 7.70
CA THR A 35 17.37 -2.11 8.39
C THR A 35 17.28 -1.79 9.88
N GLY A 36 16.06 -1.71 10.42
CA GLY A 36 15.79 -1.41 11.82
C GLY A 36 16.19 0.00 12.28
N ALA A 37 16.61 0.89 11.35
CA ALA A 37 16.98 2.25 11.68
C ALA A 37 15.81 3.04 12.29
N ARG A 38 16.11 3.97 13.19
CA ARG A 38 15.11 4.80 13.86
C ARG A 38 15.19 6.24 13.35
N PHE A 39 14.18 6.63 12.59
CA PHE A 39 14.03 7.99 12.07
C PHE A 39 13.04 8.73 12.98
N GLU A 40 13.56 9.45 13.97
CA GLU A 40 12.73 10.13 14.95
C GLU A 40 12.50 11.59 14.54
N ARG A 41 11.22 11.97 14.37
CA ARG A 41 10.77 13.36 14.16
C ARG A 41 11.43 14.11 13.00
N GLY A 42 12.00 13.38 12.02
CA GLY A 42 12.50 13.99 10.79
C GLY A 42 11.35 14.56 9.96
N HIS A 43 11.57 15.68 9.31
CA HIS A 43 10.63 16.27 8.38
C HIS A 43 11.20 16.15 6.96
N PHE A 44 10.55 15.37 6.13
CA PHE A 44 10.94 15.08 4.75
C PHE A 44 9.93 15.73 3.81
N GLU A 45 10.36 16.70 3.01
CA GLU A 45 9.50 17.39 2.04
C GLU A 45 10.06 17.21 0.63
N ARG A 46 9.23 16.76 -0.31
CA ARG A 46 9.56 16.47 -1.71
C ARG A 46 10.79 15.55 -1.88
N CYS A 47 11.07 14.73 -0.87
CA CYS A 47 12.20 13.80 -0.89
C CYS A 47 11.88 12.52 -1.67
N ARG A 48 12.93 11.90 -2.22
CA ARG A 48 12.82 10.63 -2.95
C ARG A 48 13.70 9.56 -2.33
N PHE A 49 13.10 8.41 -2.07
CA PHE A 49 13.76 7.20 -1.57
C PHE A 49 13.70 6.16 -2.70
N VAL A 50 14.83 5.84 -3.31
CA VAL A 50 14.89 4.97 -4.48
C VAL A 50 15.65 3.70 -4.14
N ARG A 51 15.01 2.54 -4.24
CA ARG A 51 15.58 1.23 -3.97
C ARG A 51 16.29 1.14 -2.60
N CYS A 52 15.76 1.83 -1.60
CA CYS A 52 16.27 1.77 -0.24
C CYS A 52 15.77 0.52 0.49
N VAL A 53 16.63 -0.06 1.33
CA VAL A 53 16.28 -1.18 2.21
C VAL A 53 16.10 -0.65 3.63
N LEU A 54 14.84 -0.51 4.03
CA LEU A 54 14.39 0.07 5.31
C LEU A 54 13.48 -0.92 6.07
N THR A 55 13.74 -2.22 5.91
CA THR A 55 13.01 -3.28 6.61
C THR A 55 13.03 -3.03 8.11
N GLU A 56 11.88 -3.13 8.78
CA GLU A 56 11.71 -2.89 10.22
C GLU A 56 12.13 -1.49 10.70
N ALA A 57 12.42 -0.56 9.78
CA ALA A 57 12.75 0.80 10.17
C ALA A 57 11.58 1.45 10.94
N GLN A 58 11.92 2.37 11.85
CA GLN A 58 10.95 3.04 12.71
C GLN A 58 10.87 4.53 12.36
N PHE A 59 9.77 4.94 11.74
CA PHE A 59 9.47 6.34 11.43
C PHE A 59 8.62 6.95 12.55
N ARG A 60 9.22 7.07 13.73
CA ARG A 60 8.48 7.52 14.92
C ARG A 60 8.28 9.05 14.90
N GLY A 61 7.02 9.49 14.70
CA GLY A 61 6.66 10.90 14.65
C GLY A 61 7.31 11.67 13.48
N ALA A 62 7.83 10.96 12.48
CA ALA A 62 8.38 11.57 11.28
C ALA A 62 7.24 12.14 10.39
N ARG A 63 7.55 13.17 9.62
CA ARG A 63 6.61 13.80 8.69
C ARG A 63 7.12 13.66 7.27
N PHE A 64 6.26 13.15 6.40
CA PHE A 64 6.55 13.02 4.98
C PHE A 64 5.51 13.82 4.20
N SER A 65 5.97 14.83 3.45
CA SER A 65 5.13 15.68 2.60
C SER A 65 5.61 15.57 1.16
N ASP A 66 4.72 15.19 0.25
CA ASP A 66 4.99 15.06 -1.20
C ASP A 66 6.20 14.19 -1.55
N CYS A 67 6.50 13.20 -0.69
CA CYS A 67 7.62 12.29 -0.85
C CYS A 67 7.28 11.10 -1.76
N VAL A 68 8.31 10.53 -2.37
CA VAL A 68 8.20 9.33 -3.21
C VAL A 68 9.12 8.23 -2.68
N PHE A 69 8.55 7.05 -2.43
CA PHE A 69 9.29 5.81 -2.20
C PHE A 69 9.14 4.95 -3.45
N ASP A 70 10.24 4.62 -4.12
CA ASP A 70 10.24 3.84 -5.35
C ASP A 70 11.17 2.63 -5.25
N GLY A 71 10.60 1.43 -5.43
CA GLY A 71 11.34 0.17 -5.36
C GLY A 71 11.92 -0.14 -3.98
N CYS A 72 11.37 0.43 -2.91
CA CYS A 72 11.91 0.28 -1.57
C CYS A 72 11.41 -1.00 -0.87
N GLU A 73 12.27 -1.58 -0.01
CA GLU A 73 11.92 -2.64 0.92
C GLU A 73 11.58 -2.01 2.29
N LEU A 74 10.29 -2.04 2.65
CA LEU A 74 9.71 -1.37 3.81
C LEU A 74 8.89 -2.34 4.69
N SER A 75 9.10 -3.66 4.56
CA SER A 75 8.35 -4.66 5.32
C SER A 75 8.57 -4.47 6.83
N GLY A 76 7.48 -4.55 7.60
CA GLY A 76 7.52 -4.34 9.05
C GLY A 76 7.82 -2.90 9.48
N LEU A 77 7.67 -1.92 8.57
CA LEU A 77 7.88 -0.50 8.86
C LEU A 77 7.03 -0.03 10.05
N GLY A 78 7.67 0.56 11.06
CA GLY A 78 7.00 1.20 12.17
C GLY A 78 6.65 2.65 11.86
N VAL A 79 5.35 2.99 11.86
CA VAL A 79 4.84 4.32 11.47
C VAL A 79 4.18 5.08 12.63
N ALA A 80 4.54 4.75 13.87
CA ALA A 80 3.88 5.30 15.05
C ALA A 80 3.94 6.84 15.11
N GLY A 81 2.76 7.49 15.05
CA GLY A 81 2.62 8.94 15.10
C GLY A 81 3.21 9.69 13.90
N SER A 82 3.57 8.99 12.84
CA SER A 82 4.08 9.62 11.60
C SER A 82 2.96 10.12 10.73
N SER A 83 3.21 11.19 10.00
CA SER A 83 2.29 11.73 9.00
C SER A 83 2.79 11.48 7.57
N PHE A 84 1.82 11.21 6.68
CA PHE A 84 2.07 10.95 5.25
C PHE A 84 1.09 11.81 4.44
N THR A 85 1.55 12.93 3.92
CA THR A 85 0.74 13.87 3.14
C THR A 85 1.24 13.91 1.71
N GLY A 86 0.41 13.52 0.74
CA GLY A 86 0.80 13.48 -0.67
C GLY A 86 1.88 12.44 -1.01
N VAL A 87 2.08 11.43 -0.16
CA VAL A 87 3.15 10.44 -0.34
C VAL A 87 2.76 9.39 -1.38
N ARG A 88 3.70 9.04 -2.23
CA ARG A 88 3.54 8.00 -3.24
C ARG A 88 4.48 6.83 -2.98
N PHE A 89 3.91 5.63 -2.88
CA PHE A 89 4.65 4.38 -2.82
C PHE A 89 4.52 3.67 -4.16
N LEU A 90 5.64 3.45 -4.84
CA LEU A 90 5.74 2.84 -6.16
C LEU A 90 6.63 1.60 -6.07
N ASN A 91 6.19 0.48 -6.59
CA ASN A 91 6.99 -0.76 -6.65
C ASN A 91 7.57 -1.21 -5.28
N CYS A 92 6.96 -0.81 -4.17
CA CYS A 92 7.51 -1.07 -2.83
C CYS A 92 7.02 -2.40 -2.26
N ARG A 93 7.87 -3.04 -1.47
CA ARG A 93 7.47 -4.13 -0.60
C ARG A 93 7.28 -3.59 0.82
N MET A 94 6.06 -3.71 1.36
CA MET A 94 5.69 -3.15 2.65
C MET A 94 4.69 -4.05 3.39
N MET A 95 5.06 -5.32 3.48
CA MET A 95 4.24 -6.33 4.13
C MET A 95 4.16 -6.10 5.64
N GLY A 96 2.99 -6.37 6.23
CA GLY A 96 2.78 -6.35 7.68
C GLY A 96 2.82 -4.97 8.34
N VAL A 97 2.71 -3.89 7.58
CA VAL A 97 2.73 -2.52 8.13
C VAL A 97 1.41 -2.21 8.84
N THR A 98 1.50 -1.71 10.07
CA THR A 98 0.34 -1.29 10.87
C THR A 98 0.07 0.21 10.63
N TRP A 99 -0.63 0.53 9.55
CA TRP A 99 -0.94 1.92 9.16
C TRP A 99 -1.84 2.64 10.16
N THR A 100 -2.60 1.89 10.95
CA THR A 100 -3.45 2.45 12.01
C THR A 100 -2.66 3.18 13.10
N ALA A 101 -1.35 2.96 13.20
CA ALA A 101 -0.44 3.63 14.13
C ALA A 101 0.03 5.01 13.61
N ALA A 102 -0.14 5.30 12.31
CA ALA A 102 0.16 6.60 11.72
C ALA A 102 -0.88 7.67 12.14
N ASP A 103 -0.56 8.92 11.93
CA ASP A 103 -1.53 10.01 12.10
C ASP A 103 -2.63 9.89 11.05
N ARG A 104 -3.83 9.52 11.50
CA ARG A 104 -4.99 9.26 10.65
C ARG A 104 -5.61 10.51 10.05
N LEU A 105 -5.34 11.69 10.62
CA LEU A 105 -5.92 12.96 10.17
C LEU A 105 -5.23 13.49 8.93
N THR A 106 -3.94 13.22 8.82
CA THR A 106 -3.10 13.72 7.71
C THR A 106 -2.70 12.60 6.74
N PHE A 107 -3.29 11.39 6.89
CA PHE A 107 -2.93 10.26 6.02
C PHE A 107 -3.49 10.42 4.62
N ALA A 108 -2.62 10.82 3.70
CA ALA A 108 -2.91 10.95 2.27
C ALA A 108 -1.76 10.33 1.46
N ALA A 109 -1.89 9.06 1.13
CA ALA A 109 -0.90 8.29 0.40
C ALA A 109 -1.51 7.59 -0.81
N SER A 110 -0.70 7.19 -1.78
CA SER A 110 -1.09 6.31 -2.88
C SER A 110 -0.13 5.14 -3.02
N PHE A 111 -0.65 4.01 -3.48
CA PHE A 111 0.09 2.77 -3.64
C PHE A 111 -0.07 2.25 -5.06
N GLU A 112 1.04 2.03 -5.74
CA GLU A 112 1.08 1.49 -7.11
C GLU A 112 2.13 0.38 -7.22
N CYS A 113 1.76 -0.77 -7.74
CA CYS A 113 2.61 -1.96 -7.86
C CYS A 113 3.25 -2.39 -6.53
N CYS A 114 2.56 -2.17 -5.41
CA CYS A 114 3.09 -2.45 -4.08
C CYS A 114 2.64 -3.80 -3.53
N ASN A 115 3.51 -4.43 -2.71
CA ASN A 115 3.10 -5.56 -1.90
C ASN A 115 2.79 -5.08 -0.47
N LEU A 116 1.50 -5.09 -0.11
CA LEU A 116 0.95 -4.66 1.18
C LEU A 116 0.37 -5.85 1.96
N ASP A 117 0.69 -7.09 1.58
CA ASP A 117 0.13 -8.29 2.21
C ASP A 117 0.21 -8.20 3.74
N SER A 118 -0.86 -8.62 4.41
CA SER A 118 -0.99 -8.63 5.88
C SER A 118 -0.88 -7.25 6.55
N SER A 119 -1.01 -6.15 5.83
CA SER A 119 -1.02 -4.80 6.39
C SER A 119 -2.36 -4.46 7.06
N MET A 120 -2.34 -3.53 8.00
CA MET A 120 -3.50 -3.18 8.83
C MET A 120 -3.92 -1.72 8.59
N PHE A 121 -5.12 -1.53 8.03
CA PHE A 121 -5.77 -0.22 7.82
C PHE A 121 -7.03 -0.04 8.67
N GLY A 122 -7.40 -0.98 9.51
CA GLY A 122 -8.69 -1.01 10.21
C GLY A 122 -9.14 0.33 10.77
N GLY A 123 -10.38 0.75 10.45
CA GLY A 123 -10.98 2.00 10.90
C GLY A 123 -10.40 3.29 10.28
N MET A 124 -9.55 3.19 9.26
CA MET A 124 -9.00 4.37 8.58
C MET A 124 -9.98 4.98 7.58
N ARG A 125 -9.81 6.28 7.31
CA ARG A 125 -10.51 7.00 6.25
C ARG A 125 -9.69 6.93 4.98
N LEU A 126 -10.13 6.08 4.05
CA LEU A 126 -9.44 5.81 2.78
C LEU A 126 -10.32 6.21 1.58
N GLN A 127 -11.09 7.29 1.74
CA GLN A 127 -11.95 7.79 0.68
C GLN A 127 -11.12 8.24 -0.52
N LYS A 128 -11.52 7.78 -1.72
CA LYS A 128 -10.86 8.07 -2.99
C LYS A 128 -9.42 7.53 -3.10
N PHE A 129 -8.99 6.71 -2.16
CA PHE A 129 -7.68 6.06 -2.25
C PHE A 129 -7.58 5.20 -3.51
N SER A 130 -6.37 5.12 -4.05
CA SER A 130 -6.06 4.26 -5.18
C SER A 130 -5.04 3.21 -4.78
N PHE A 131 -5.44 1.94 -4.92
CA PHE A 131 -4.56 0.78 -4.86
C PHE A 131 -4.52 0.21 -6.29
N ALA A 132 -3.43 0.48 -7.01
CA ALA A 132 -3.27 0.03 -8.39
C ALA A 132 -2.21 -1.07 -8.46
N GLU A 133 -2.58 -2.23 -9.03
CA GLU A 133 -1.67 -3.38 -9.20
C GLU A 133 -1.00 -3.85 -7.89
N CYS A 134 -1.71 -3.69 -6.78
CA CYS A 134 -1.18 -4.03 -5.46
C CYS A 134 -1.52 -5.46 -5.04
N LYS A 135 -0.61 -6.08 -4.28
CA LYS A 135 -0.92 -7.28 -3.51
C LYS A 135 -1.47 -6.84 -2.16
N LEU A 136 -2.72 -7.20 -1.88
CA LEU A 136 -3.48 -6.84 -0.68
C LEU A 136 -4.00 -8.08 0.03
N ARG A 137 -3.28 -9.19 -0.06
CA ARG A 137 -3.70 -10.46 0.54
C ARG A 137 -3.70 -10.35 2.06
N SER A 138 -4.78 -10.83 2.66
CA SER A 138 -4.95 -10.81 4.12
C SER A 138 -4.84 -9.42 4.75
N VAL A 139 -5.03 -8.35 4.00
CA VAL A 139 -5.07 -6.98 4.52
C VAL A 139 -6.35 -6.77 5.34
N ASP A 140 -6.23 -6.06 6.46
CA ASP A 140 -7.38 -5.69 7.28
C ASP A 140 -7.91 -4.29 6.93
N PHE A 141 -9.08 -4.25 6.27
CA PHE A 141 -9.87 -3.06 6.00
C PHE A 141 -11.14 -2.97 6.88
N THR A 142 -11.16 -3.70 7.99
CA THR A 142 -12.33 -3.70 8.89
C THR A 142 -12.66 -2.29 9.37
N GLY A 143 -13.92 -1.86 9.18
CA GLY A 143 -14.40 -0.55 9.62
C GLY A 143 -13.85 0.64 8.83
N CYS A 144 -13.14 0.43 7.73
CA CYS A 144 -12.64 1.51 6.88
C CYS A 144 -13.75 2.26 6.15
N ASP A 145 -13.54 3.54 5.92
CA ASP A 145 -14.30 4.29 4.93
C ASP A 145 -13.54 4.25 3.59
N LEU A 146 -14.02 3.41 2.69
CA LEU A 146 -13.49 3.19 1.34
C LEU A 146 -14.37 3.87 0.27
N THR A 147 -15.12 4.90 0.64
CA THR A 147 -15.99 5.62 -0.30
C THR A 147 -15.20 6.10 -1.52
N ASN A 148 -15.62 5.67 -2.71
CA ASN A 148 -14.97 5.95 -4.00
C ASN A 148 -13.51 5.48 -4.09
N ALA A 149 -13.05 4.57 -3.24
CA ALA A 149 -11.71 3.96 -3.38
C ALA A 149 -11.66 3.05 -4.62
N ARG A 150 -10.48 2.88 -5.19
CA ARG A 150 -10.24 2.07 -6.38
C ARG A 150 -9.20 0.99 -6.10
N PHE A 151 -9.50 -0.23 -6.56
CA PHE A 151 -8.64 -1.41 -6.41
C PHE A 151 -8.30 -1.99 -7.78
N THR A 152 -7.75 -1.14 -8.64
CA THR A 152 -7.46 -1.49 -10.03
C THR A 152 -6.43 -2.59 -10.15
N ARG A 153 -6.80 -3.75 -10.70
CA ARG A 153 -5.96 -4.93 -10.89
C ARG A 153 -5.19 -5.36 -9.63
N SER A 154 -5.81 -5.18 -8.45
CA SER A 154 -5.21 -5.55 -7.17
C SER A 154 -5.77 -6.88 -6.65
N ASP A 155 -4.90 -7.67 -6.03
CA ASP A 155 -5.25 -8.97 -5.45
C ASP A 155 -5.69 -8.79 -3.99
N LEU A 156 -6.95 -9.10 -3.70
CA LEU A 156 -7.58 -8.98 -2.38
C LEU A 156 -7.81 -10.35 -1.72
N GLY A 157 -7.05 -11.39 -2.11
CA GLY A 157 -7.18 -12.73 -1.57
C GLY A 157 -7.11 -12.77 -0.04
N GLY A 158 -8.20 -13.18 0.61
CA GLY A 158 -8.29 -13.25 2.07
C GLY A 158 -8.35 -11.89 2.79
N ALA A 159 -8.48 -10.77 2.07
CA ALA A 159 -8.64 -9.45 2.68
C ALA A 159 -9.91 -9.39 3.56
N LEU A 160 -9.80 -8.76 4.72
CA LEU A 160 -10.90 -8.60 5.66
C LEU A 160 -11.63 -7.27 5.39
N VAL A 161 -12.76 -7.33 4.69
CA VAL A 161 -13.60 -6.16 4.39
C VAL A 161 -14.94 -6.35 5.10
N ARG A 162 -15.01 -5.89 6.36
CA ARG A 162 -16.19 -6.00 7.22
C ARG A 162 -16.49 -4.68 7.89
N ARG A 163 -17.77 -4.35 8.08
CA ARG A 163 -18.24 -3.10 8.68
C ARG A 163 -17.65 -1.86 8.01
N ALA A 164 -17.27 -1.99 6.74
CA ALA A 164 -16.69 -0.93 5.93
C ALA A 164 -17.78 -0.17 5.15
N THR A 165 -17.47 1.07 4.80
CA THR A 165 -18.28 1.85 3.86
C THR A 165 -17.65 1.75 2.47
N LEU A 166 -18.37 1.10 1.54
CA LEU A 166 -17.92 0.81 0.18
C LEU A 166 -18.65 1.66 -0.87
N THR A 167 -19.35 2.71 -0.47
CA THR A 167 -20.17 3.53 -1.37
C THR A 167 -19.34 4.06 -2.54
N GLY A 168 -19.68 3.65 -3.76
CA GLY A 168 -18.96 4.02 -4.98
C GLY A 168 -17.58 3.41 -5.14
N ALA A 169 -17.13 2.53 -4.24
CA ALA A 169 -15.86 1.85 -4.38
C ALA A 169 -15.81 0.96 -5.63
N ASP A 170 -14.65 0.88 -6.27
CA ASP A 170 -14.47 0.19 -7.54
C ASP A 170 -13.55 -1.03 -7.37
N PHE A 171 -14.15 -2.22 -7.42
CA PHE A 171 -13.50 -3.53 -7.41
C PHE A 171 -13.69 -4.26 -8.76
N ALA A 172 -14.12 -3.57 -9.82
CA ALA A 172 -14.47 -4.20 -11.09
C ALA A 172 -13.30 -4.96 -11.75
N SER A 173 -12.07 -4.56 -11.50
CA SER A 173 -10.86 -5.24 -11.97
C SER A 173 -10.02 -5.85 -10.84
N ALA A 174 -10.55 -5.89 -9.62
CA ALA A 174 -9.87 -6.50 -8.49
C ALA A 174 -9.98 -8.03 -8.55
N GLU A 175 -8.94 -8.70 -8.08
CA GLU A 175 -8.89 -10.16 -8.04
C GLU A 175 -9.23 -10.67 -6.64
N GLN A 176 -9.86 -11.84 -6.57
CA GLN A 176 -10.17 -12.59 -5.33
C GLN A 176 -10.94 -11.77 -4.27
N PHE A 177 -11.60 -10.70 -4.66
CA PHE A 177 -12.41 -9.90 -3.74
C PHE A 177 -13.69 -10.65 -3.35
N ARG A 178 -14.00 -10.65 -2.04
CA ARG A 178 -15.24 -11.18 -1.51
C ARG A 178 -16.06 -10.08 -0.85
N LEU A 179 -17.31 -9.94 -1.32
CA LEU A 179 -18.24 -8.93 -0.81
C LEU A 179 -19.24 -9.56 0.15
N ASP A 180 -19.26 -9.09 1.40
CA ASP A 180 -20.37 -9.37 2.33
C ASP A 180 -21.28 -8.14 2.45
N THR A 181 -22.46 -8.22 1.84
CA THR A 181 -23.45 -7.13 1.83
C THR A 181 -24.18 -6.96 3.16
N ARG A 182 -24.12 -7.96 4.06
CA ARG A 182 -24.81 -7.93 5.36
C ARG A 182 -24.08 -7.05 6.37
N THR A 183 -22.76 -6.96 6.23
CA THR A 183 -21.92 -6.23 7.19
C THR A 183 -21.38 -4.92 6.64
N ASN A 184 -21.38 -4.72 5.32
CA ASN A 184 -20.81 -3.55 4.65
C ASN A 184 -21.90 -2.62 4.07
N LYS A 185 -21.61 -1.32 4.04
CA LYS A 185 -22.45 -0.34 3.36
C LYS A 185 -22.09 -0.28 1.86
N THR A 186 -22.93 -0.88 1.00
CA THR A 186 -22.68 -1.09 -0.43
C THR A 186 -23.54 -0.19 -1.31
N GLY A 187 -23.27 1.09 -1.40
CA GLY A 187 -23.98 1.99 -2.32
C GLY A 187 -23.22 2.19 -3.63
N LYS A 188 -23.72 1.74 -4.77
CA LYS A 188 -23.08 1.89 -6.09
C LYS A 188 -21.65 1.29 -6.15
N THR A 189 -21.35 0.30 -5.33
CA THR A 189 -20.07 -0.45 -5.37
C THR A 189 -20.00 -1.21 -6.69
N LYS A 190 -18.87 -1.11 -7.40
CA LYS A 190 -18.63 -1.86 -8.63
C LYS A 190 -17.86 -3.13 -8.31
N ILE A 191 -18.30 -4.26 -8.86
CA ILE A 191 -17.70 -5.57 -8.69
C ILE A 191 -17.65 -6.32 -10.02
N ASN A 192 -16.76 -7.30 -10.14
CA ASN A 192 -16.67 -8.18 -11.30
C ASN A 192 -17.58 -9.42 -11.17
N LEU A 193 -17.65 -10.21 -12.23
CA LEU A 193 -18.47 -11.42 -12.27
C LEU A 193 -18.04 -12.48 -11.27
N ASP A 194 -16.73 -12.63 -11.02
CA ASP A 194 -16.24 -13.61 -10.03
C ASP A 194 -16.73 -13.26 -8.61
N THR A 195 -16.75 -11.96 -8.27
CA THR A 195 -17.30 -11.48 -7.00
C THR A 195 -18.82 -11.72 -6.92
N VAL A 196 -19.54 -11.51 -8.03
CA VAL A 196 -20.98 -11.83 -8.11
C VAL A 196 -21.21 -13.32 -7.90
N ALA A 197 -20.43 -14.18 -8.57
CA ALA A 197 -20.52 -15.62 -8.43
C ALA A 197 -20.32 -16.07 -6.98
N ALA A 198 -19.28 -15.56 -6.34
CA ALA A 198 -18.99 -15.85 -4.94
C ALA A 198 -20.13 -15.38 -4.02
N LEU A 199 -20.67 -14.18 -4.24
CA LEU A 199 -21.79 -13.63 -3.46
C LEU A 199 -23.06 -14.49 -3.60
N MET A 200 -23.40 -14.94 -4.82
CA MET A 200 -24.56 -15.83 -5.06
C MET A 200 -24.38 -17.15 -4.32
N THR A 201 -23.18 -17.75 -4.40
CA THR A 201 -22.86 -18.98 -3.67
C THR A 201 -23.02 -18.80 -2.15
N ASP A 202 -22.50 -17.70 -1.58
CA ASP A 202 -22.58 -17.39 -0.16
C ASP A 202 -24.05 -17.16 0.32
N LEU A 203 -24.94 -16.74 -0.61
CA LEU A 203 -26.38 -16.59 -0.37
C LEU A 203 -27.16 -17.89 -0.60
N GLY A 204 -26.53 -18.97 -1.04
CA GLY A 204 -27.19 -20.23 -1.40
C GLY A 204 -28.01 -20.15 -2.69
N VAL A 205 -27.75 -19.18 -3.56
CA VAL A 205 -28.44 -18.99 -4.85
C VAL A 205 -27.67 -19.70 -5.95
N LEU A 206 -28.34 -20.60 -6.67
CA LEU A 206 -27.79 -21.25 -7.86
C LEU A 206 -28.06 -20.38 -9.09
N VAL A 207 -27.00 -20.10 -9.84
CA VAL A 207 -27.07 -19.42 -11.15
C VAL A 207 -26.55 -20.40 -12.20
N PRO A 208 -27.44 -21.13 -12.93
CA PRO A 208 -27.07 -22.26 -13.77
C PRO A 208 -26.02 -21.97 -14.85
N ASP A 209 -26.00 -20.77 -15.39
CA ASP A 209 -25.09 -20.39 -16.48
C ASP A 209 -23.89 -19.55 -16.01
N LEU A 210 -23.64 -19.50 -14.70
CA LEU A 210 -22.60 -18.62 -14.14
C LEU A 210 -21.21 -19.06 -14.55
N ASP A 211 -20.96 -20.39 -14.65
CA ASP A 211 -19.68 -20.95 -15.08
C ASP A 211 -19.38 -20.59 -16.55
N ALA A 212 -20.39 -20.54 -17.40
CA ALA A 212 -20.26 -20.10 -18.79
C ALA A 212 -19.89 -18.61 -18.88
N LEU A 213 -20.36 -17.78 -17.95
CA LEU A 213 -20.09 -16.33 -17.92
C LEU A 213 -18.72 -16.02 -17.28
N THR A 214 -18.24 -16.86 -16.38
CA THR A 214 -16.92 -16.67 -15.68
C THR A 214 -15.76 -17.34 -16.38
N GLY A 215 -16.01 -18.12 -17.44
CA GLY A 215 -14.99 -18.82 -18.23
C GLY A 215 -14.33 -19.98 -17.49
N ARG A 216 -15.01 -20.59 -16.51
CA ARG A 216 -14.58 -21.78 -15.78
C ARG A 216 -15.25 -23.04 -16.31
#